data_130bc4a2df9412c0f7452a3afbcd2009
#
_entry.id   130bc4a2df9412c0f7452a3afbcd2009
#
_cell.length_a   1.000
_cell.length_b   1.000
_cell.length_c   1.000
_cell.angle_alpha   90.00
_cell.angle_beta   90.00
_cell.angle_gamma   90.00
#
_symmetry.space_group_name_H-M   'P 1'
#
loop_
_entity.id
_entity.type
_entity.pdbx_description
1 polymer ?
#
loop_
_entity_poly.entity_id
_entity_poly.type
_entity_poly.pdbx_seq_one_letter_code
_entity_poly.pdbx_strand_id
1 'polypeptide(L)'
;MKRFICFFVIIGMFQSCSSDKATDQIDSSMVNVSQSGNGSSSSALPQIKFDETIHDFGKISQGERVKTSFLFNNVGKSNLIISNVSTTCGCTIADYPKDPIAPGKGGKIEVEFNSEGKSGNVERKITVVSNCEPNATSLTIKSLVIVPESKYSNPVK
;
A
#
# COMPACT_ATOMS: atom_id res chain seq x y z
N MET A 1 42.09 -29.71 -73.71
CA MET A 1 42.39 -31.14 -73.74
C MET A 1 41.63 -31.88 -72.68
N LYS A 2 40.80 -32.77 -73.12
CA LYS A 2 40.44 -34.08 -72.53
C LYS A 2 39.85 -34.04 -71.10
N ARG A 3 38.52 -34.32 -70.99
CA ARG A 3 37.98 -35.69 -70.72
C ARG A 3 38.08 -35.96 -69.17
N PHE A 4 37.08 -36.38 -68.44
CA PHE A 4 36.04 -37.42 -68.53
C PHE A 4 34.99 -37.22 -67.47
N ILE A 5 33.81 -37.25 -67.81
CA ILE A 5 32.63 -37.99 -67.38
C ILE A 5 32.90 -39.01 -66.26
N CYS A 6 32.20 -38.89 -65.17
CA CYS A 6 31.66 -40.06 -64.45
C CYS A 6 30.38 -39.70 -63.68
N PHE A 7 29.35 -40.26 -64.25
CA PHE A 7 27.98 -40.37 -63.67
C PHE A 7 28.06 -41.32 -62.47
N PHE A 8 27.63 -40.95 -61.34
CA PHE A 8 27.19 -41.92 -60.35
C PHE A 8 25.90 -41.45 -59.68
N VAL A 9 24.84 -42.08 -60.12
CA VAL A 9 23.50 -42.10 -59.52
C VAL A 9 23.63 -42.97 -58.28
N ILE A 10 23.43 -42.43 -57.14
CA ILE A 10 23.16 -43.19 -55.91
C ILE A 10 21.81 -42.69 -55.35
N ILE A 11 20.81 -43.52 -55.65
CA ILE A 11 19.52 -43.55 -54.97
C ILE A 11 19.83 -44.11 -53.57
N GLY A 12 19.54 -43.31 -52.55
CA GLY A 12 19.69 -43.65 -51.13
C GLY A 12 18.56 -43.09 -50.33
N MET A 13 17.54 -43.86 -50.19
CA MET A 13 16.57 -44.01 -49.12
C MET A 13 16.43 -42.85 -48.13
N PHE A 14 15.37 -42.10 -48.26
CA PHE A 14 14.75 -41.33 -47.19
C PHE A 14 14.27 -42.27 -46.09
N GLN A 15 14.99 -42.33 -44.98
CA GLN A 15 14.46 -42.84 -43.73
C GLN A 15 13.69 -41.73 -43.05
N SER A 16 12.39 -41.89 -43.04
CA SER A 16 11.40 -41.16 -42.29
C SER A 16 11.67 -41.40 -40.80
N CYS A 17 12.26 -40.44 -40.09
CA CYS A 17 12.20 -40.36 -38.64
C CYS A 17 10.86 -39.77 -38.28
N SER A 18 9.92 -40.61 -37.90
CA SER A 18 8.73 -40.21 -37.15
C SER A 18 9.18 -39.69 -35.78
N SER A 19 9.24 -38.39 -35.63
CA SER A 19 9.22 -37.74 -34.34
C SER A 19 7.80 -37.80 -33.79
N ASP A 20 7.56 -38.72 -32.88
CA ASP A 20 6.39 -38.71 -32.01
C ASP A 20 6.38 -37.39 -31.25
N LYS A 21 5.64 -36.45 -31.78
CA LYS A 21 5.19 -35.28 -31.04
C LYS A 21 4.17 -35.78 -30.02
N ALA A 22 4.63 -36.07 -28.81
CA ALA A 22 3.75 -36.08 -27.66
C ALA A 22 3.11 -34.70 -27.59
N THR A 23 1.95 -34.59 -28.17
CA THR A 23 1.06 -33.44 -27.97
C THR A 23 0.47 -33.62 -26.60
N ASP A 24 1.15 -33.02 -25.62
CA ASP A 24 0.55 -32.77 -24.31
C ASP A 24 -0.61 -31.79 -24.56
N GLN A 25 -1.77 -32.36 -24.83
CA GLN A 25 -3.02 -31.62 -24.86
C GLN A 25 -3.32 -31.26 -23.42
N ILE A 26 -2.78 -30.11 -22.98
CA ILE A 26 -3.31 -29.42 -21.81
C ILE A 26 -4.72 -29.04 -22.20
N ASP A 27 -5.66 -29.80 -21.66
CA ASP A 27 -7.08 -29.52 -21.78
C ASP A 27 -7.34 -28.10 -21.28
N SER A 28 -7.58 -27.20 -22.20
CA SER A 28 -7.88 -25.78 -21.92
C SER A 28 -9.23 -25.57 -21.22
N SER A 29 -9.92 -26.67 -20.88
CA SER A 29 -11.19 -26.61 -20.17
C SER A 29 -11.08 -26.46 -18.65
N MET A 30 -9.85 -26.54 -18.07
CA MET A 30 -9.65 -26.39 -16.62
C MET A 30 -9.04 -25.05 -16.19
N VAL A 31 -8.64 -24.21 -17.11
CA VAL A 31 -8.29 -22.84 -16.78
C VAL A 31 -9.53 -21.98 -16.95
N ASN A 32 -10.34 -21.90 -15.90
CA ASN A 32 -11.35 -20.87 -15.79
C ASN A 32 -10.63 -19.54 -15.53
N VAL A 33 -9.94 -19.04 -16.55
CA VAL A 33 -9.50 -17.66 -16.62
C VAL A 33 -10.79 -16.89 -16.72
N SER A 34 -11.27 -16.37 -15.62
CA SER A 34 -12.29 -15.34 -15.63
C SER A 34 -11.79 -14.27 -16.57
N GLN A 35 -12.30 -14.32 -17.80
CA GLN A 35 -12.05 -13.30 -18.81
C GLN A 35 -12.41 -11.98 -18.17
N SER A 36 -11.38 -11.21 -17.81
CA SER A 36 -11.54 -9.84 -17.34
C SER A 36 -12.22 -9.09 -18.47
N GLY A 37 -13.54 -9.13 -18.41
CA GLY A 37 -14.37 -8.30 -19.26
C GLY A 37 -13.87 -6.86 -19.10
N ASN A 38 -13.57 -6.26 -20.22
CA ASN A 38 -13.21 -4.86 -20.39
C ASN A 38 -14.42 -4.00 -20.00
N GLY A 39 -14.70 -3.90 -18.71
CA GLY A 39 -15.76 -3.12 -18.11
C GLY A 39 -15.20 -2.37 -16.91
N SER A 40 -15.29 -1.08 -16.95
CA SER A 40 -14.91 -0.10 -15.95
C SER A 40 -15.17 -0.58 -14.52
N SER A 41 -14.18 -1.21 -13.88
CA SER A 41 -14.27 -1.74 -12.52
C SER A 41 -14.14 -0.67 -11.44
N SER A 42 -14.23 0.61 -11.78
CA SER A 42 -14.17 1.71 -10.82
C SER A 42 -15.32 1.72 -9.81
N SER A 43 -16.42 1.00 -10.11
CA SER A 43 -17.59 0.92 -9.22
C SER A 43 -17.47 -0.12 -8.09
N ALA A 44 -16.45 -0.98 -8.12
CA ALA A 44 -16.25 -2.06 -7.14
C ALA A 44 -15.06 -1.83 -6.20
N LEU A 45 -14.38 -0.69 -6.28
CA LEU A 45 -13.23 -0.38 -5.44
C LEU A 45 -13.65 -0.04 -4.00
N PRO A 46 -12.77 -0.31 -3.01
CA PRO A 46 -12.94 0.22 -1.67
C PRO A 46 -12.72 1.73 -1.70
N GLN A 47 -13.35 2.43 -0.76
CA GLN A 47 -13.17 3.85 -0.61
C GLN A 47 -13.15 4.22 0.87
N ILE A 48 -12.05 4.78 1.33
CA ILE A 48 -11.91 5.26 2.70
C ILE A 48 -12.40 6.70 2.80
N LYS A 49 -13.28 6.96 3.77
CA LYS A 49 -13.73 8.30 4.09
C LYS A 49 -13.49 8.56 5.58
N PHE A 50 -12.66 9.54 5.87
CA PHE A 50 -12.41 10.01 7.23
C PHE A 50 -13.46 11.05 7.64
N ASP A 51 -13.85 11.06 8.91
CA ASP A 51 -14.72 12.07 9.49
C ASP A 51 -13.98 13.40 9.61
N GLU A 52 -12.69 13.33 10.02
CA GLU A 52 -11.75 14.44 10.00
C GLU A 52 -10.37 13.99 9.51
N THR A 53 -9.62 14.88 8.88
CA THR A 53 -8.25 14.59 8.41
C THR A 53 -7.21 15.45 9.12
N ILE A 54 -7.63 16.40 9.95
CA ILE A 54 -6.77 17.29 10.71
C ILE A 54 -7.29 17.33 12.15
N HIS A 55 -6.40 17.06 13.09
CA HIS A 55 -6.69 17.17 14.51
C HIS A 55 -5.73 18.15 15.17
N ASP A 56 -6.27 19.13 15.94
CA ASP A 56 -5.49 20.11 16.66
C ASP A 56 -5.62 19.88 18.18
N PHE A 57 -4.51 19.50 18.81
CA PHE A 57 -4.43 19.32 20.26
C PHE A 57 -4.42 20.66 21.03
N GLY A 58 -4.30 21.79 20.32
CA GLY A 58 -4.15 23.09 20.93
C GLY A 58 -2.79 23.24 21.66
N LYS A 59 -2.82 23.86 22.83
CA LYS A 59 -1.63 24.09 23.67
C LYS A 59 -1.36 22.86 24.53
N ILE A 60 -0.13 22.30 24.44
CA ILE A 60 0.34 21.19 25.27
C ILE A 60 1.71 21.54 25.87
N SER A 61 2.07 20.94 26.99
CA SER A 61 3.38 21.13 27.63
C SER A 61 4.43 20.26 26.94
N GLN A 62 5.67 20.75 26.86
CA GLN A 62 6.78 19.92 26.38
C GLN A 62 6.96 18.68 27.26
N GLY A 63 7.06 17.50 26.64
CA GLY A 63 7.13 16.20 27.30
C GLY A 63 5.77 15.53 27.49
N GLU A 64 4.67 16.24 27.22
CA GLU A 64 3.34 15.67 27.29
C GLU A 64 3.11 14.68 26.13
N ARG A 65 2.37 13.59 26.43
CA ARG A 65 1.90 12.61 25.45
C ARG A 65 0.41 12.77 25.28
N VAL A 66 -0.01 13.06 24.06
CA VAL A 66 -1.41 13.24 23.71
C VAL A 66 -1.85 12.24 22.67
N LYS A 67 -3.13 11.83 22.73
CA LYS A 67 -3.70 10.81 21.84
C LYS A 67 -4.94 11.35 21.15
N THR A 68 -5.13 10.92 19.92
CA THR A 68 -6.38 11.13 19.18
C THR A 68 -6.69 9.89 18.33
N SER A 69 -7.93 9.81 17.84
CA SER A 69 -8.38 8.76 16.95
C SER A 69 -9.05 9.37 15.73
N PHE A 70 -8.53 9.07 14.56
CA PHE A 70 -9.18 9.41 13.29
C PHE A 70 -10.16 8.31 12.93
N LEU A 71 -11.44 8.61 13.00
CA LEU A 71 -12.51 7.71 12.61
C LEU A 71 -12.68 7.73 11.10
N PHE A 72 -12.93 6.55 10.52
CA PHE A 72 -13.17 6.41 9.10
C PHE A 72 -14.24 5.34 8.81
N ASN A 73 -14.81 5.41 7.61
CA ASN A 73 -15.75 4.44 7.08
C ASN A 73 -15.32 3.98 5.69
N ASN A 74 -15.54 2.70 5.39
CA ASN A 74 -15.45 2.20 4.03
C ASN A 74 -16.77 2.49 3.30
N VAL A 75 -16.77 3.55 2.50
CA VAL A 75 -17.94 3.96 1.70
C VAL A 75 -17.90 3.34 0.29
N GLY A 76 -16.92 2.49 0.00
CA GLY A 76 -16.79 1.74 -1.25
C GLY A 76 -17.65 0.48 -1.28
N LYS A 77 -17.45 -0.34 -2.31
CA LYS A 77 -18.23 -1.56 -2.56
C LYS A 77 -17.45 -2.85 -2.35
N SER A 78 -16.17 -2.78 -2.03
CA SER A 78 -15.31 -3.92 -1.71
C SER A 78 -14.57 -3.72 -0.40
N ASN A 79 -13.92 -4.77 0.10
CA ASN A 79 -13.19 -4.74 1.37
C ASN A 79 -12.03 -3.74 1.31
N LEU A 80 -12.00 -2.83 2.27
CA LEU A 80 -10.91 -1.90 2.50
C LEU A 80 -9.81 -2.60 3.31
N ILE A 81 -8.58 -2.53 2.82
CA ILE A 81 -7.39 -3.05 3.51
C ILE A 81 -6.42 -1.89 3.71
N ILE A 82 -6.07 -1.60 4.95
CA ILE A 82 -5.01 -0.65 5.28
C ILE A 82 -3.72 -1.44 5.37
N SER A 83 -2.80 -1.20 4.44
CA SER A 83 -1.53 -1.91 4.35
C SER A 83 -0.44 -1.31 5.23
N ASN A 84 -0.46 0.02 5.40
CA ASN A 84 0.53 0.72 6.21
C ASN A 84 0.01 2.05 6.73
N VAL A 85 0.49 2.43 7.91
CA VAL A 85 0.35 3.80 8.45
C VAL A 85 1.72 4.26 8.90
N SER A 86 2.23 5.32 8.29
CA SER A 86 3.56 5.88 8.58
C SER A 86 3.46 7.34 8.99
N THR A 87 4.44 7.76 9.80
CA THR A 87 4.53 9.13 10.32
C THR A 87 5.85 9.76 9.90
N THR A 88 5.88 11.08 9.75
CA THR A 88 7.08 11.82 9.32
C THR A 88 8.17 11.90 10.39
N CYS A 89 7.89 11.50 11.63
CA CYS A 89 8.89 11.48 12.72
C CYS A 89 8.62 10.33 13.67
N GLY A 90 9.67 9.82 14.32
CA GLY A 90 9.57 8.80 15.36
C GLY A 90 8.88 9.24 16.66
N CYS A 91 8.43 10.50 16.76
CA CYS A 91 7.70 11.05 17.89
C CYS A 91 6.19 10.79 17.83
N THR A 92 5.70 10.14 16.79
CA THR A 92 4.30 9.79 16.59
C THR A 92 4.20 8.29 16.33
N ILE A 93 3.33 7.63 17.07
CA ILE A 93 3.00 6.20 16.90
C ILE A 93 1.58 6.13 16.39
N ALA A 94 1.33 5.29 15.41
CA ALA A 94 -0.01 5.06 14.88
C ALA A 94 -0.37 3.57 14.97
N ASP A 95 -1.58 3.28 15.44
CA ASP A 95 -2.17 1.95 15.42
C ASP A 95 -3.44 1.95 14.55
N TYR A 96 -3.69 0.83 13.86
CA TYR A 96 -4.76 0.74 12.88
C TYR A 96 -5.25 -0.71 12.70
N PRO A 97 -6.50 -0.92 12.23
CA PRO A 97 -7.04 -2.23 11.96
C PRO A 97 -6.21 -2.98 10.91
N LYS A 98 -5.88 -4.24 11.19
CA LYS A 98 -5.14 -5.13 10.27
C LYS A 98 -6.06 -6.01 9.44
N ASP A 99 -7.28 -6.24 9.91
CA ASP A 99 -8.28 -7.04 9.21
C ASP A 99 -8.97 -6.24 8.11
N PRO A 100 -9.44 -6.91 7.04
CA PRO A 100 -10.23 -6.27 6.00
C PRO A 100 -11.53 -5.69 6.53
N ILE A 101 -11.85 -4.45 6.16
CA ILE A 101 -13.02 -3.69 6.59
C ILE A 101 -14.08 -3.76 5.50
N ALA A 102 -15.19 -4.43 5.78
CA ALA A 102 -16.28 -4.61 4.82
C ALA A 102 -16.94 -3.27 4.41
N PRO A 103 -17.60 -3.23 3.25
CA PRO A 103 -18.42 -2.09 2.84
C PRO A 103 -19.42 -1.65 3.91
N GLY A 104 -19.52 -0.35 4.15
CA GLY A 104 -20.37 0.25 5.18
C GLY A 104 -19.90 0.06 6.62
N LYS A 105 -18.77 -0.59 6.85
CA LYS A 105 -18.13 -0.69 8.17
C LYS A 105 -17.06 0.37 8.32
N GLY A 106 -16.79 0.76 9.58
CA GLY A 106 -15.77 1.73 9.92
C GLY A 106 -14.69 1.16 10.81
N GLY A 107 -13.72 2.02 11.08
CA GLY A 107 -12.62 1.76 12.00
C GLY A 107 -12.04 3.06 12.52
N LYS A 108 -10.94 2.96 13.26
CA LYS A 108 -10.18 4.11 13.76
C LYS A 108 -8.68 3.90 13.52
N ILE A 109 -7.98 5.00 13.34
CA ILE A 109 -6.52 5.06 13.40
C ILE A 109 -6.19 5.82 14.68
N GLU A 110 -5.58 5.14 15.64
CA GLU A 110 -5.15 5.76 16.89
C GLU A 110 -3.76 6.35 16.71
N VAL A 111 -3.59 7.61 17.12
CA VAL A 111 -2.36 8.36 16.98
C VAL A 111 -1.94 8.88 18.34
N GLU A 112 -0.72 8.56 18.78
CA GLU A 112 -0.08 9.10 19.97
C GLU A 112 1.07 10.02 19.55
N PHE A 113 1.07 11.24 20.02
CA PHE A 113 2.14 12.22 19.83
C PHE A 113 2.88 12.47 21.14
N ASN A 114 4.21 12.33 21.10
CA ASN A 114 5.11 12.68 22.19
C ASN A 114 5.79 14.03 21.90
N SER A 115 5.52 15.02 22.73
CA SER A 115 6.03 16.38 22.57
C SER A 115 7.43 16.59 23.19
N GLU A 116 8.09 15.54 23.69
CA GLU A 116 9.44 15.64 24.27
C GLU A 116 10.43 16.23 23.25
N GLY A 117 11.21 17.22 23.67
CA GLY A 117 12.16 17.93 22.82
C GLY A 117 11.55 18.75 21.70
N LYS A 118 10.23 19.00 21.70
CA LYS A 118 9.53 19.85 20.74
C LYS A 118 9.16 21.18 21.40
N SER A 119 9.03 22.25 20.59
CA SER A 119 8.60 23.57 21.04
C SER A 119 7.92 24.34 19.90
N GLY A 120 7.05 25.27 20.27
CA GLY A 120 6.32 26.10 19.31
C GLY A 120 5.27 25.34 18.51
N ASN A 121 4.92 25.84 17.34
CA ASN A 121 3.95 25.21 16.46
C ASN A 121 4.52 23.92 15.87
N VAL A 122 3.83 22.82 16.11
CA VAL A 122 4.19 21.50 15.61
C VAL A 122 3.08 21.00 14.69
N GLU A 123 3.45 20.58 13.50
CA GLU A 123 2.57 19.90 12.56
C GLU A 123 3.22 18.58 12.14
N ARG A 124 2.44 17.49 12.16
CA ARG A 124 2.91 16.14 11.77
C ARG A 124 1.93 15.50 10.82
N LYS A 125 2.47 14.98 9.73
CA LYS A 125 1.72 14.25 8.72
C LYS A 125 1.80 12.75 8.99
N ILE A 126 0.65 12.10 8.87
CA ILE A 126 0.47 10.66 8.94
C ILE A 126 -0.02 10.22 7.56
N THR A 127 0.67 9.27 6.95
CA THR A 127 0.29 8.72 5.65
C THR A 127 -0.34 7.35 5.86
N VAL A 128 -1.59 7.22 5.42
CA VAL A 128 -2.36 5.97 5.43
C VAL A 128 -2.33 5.39 4.03
N VAL A 129 -1.78 4.17 3.89
CA VAL A 129 -1.71 3.45 2.61
C VAL A 129 -2.75 2.33 2.62
N SER A 130 -3.58 2.27 1.60
CA SER A 130 -4.67 1.30 1.47
C SER A 130 -4.83 0.83 0.03
N ASN A 131 -5.72 -0.14 -0.19
CA ASN A 131 -6.10 -0.62 -1.52
C ASN A 131 -7.16 0.28 -2.21
N CYS A 132 -7.34 1.51 -1.74
CA CYS A 132 -8.19 2.52 -2.39
C CYS A 132 -7.49 3.19 -3.57
N GLU A 133 -8.24 4.01 -4.28
CA GLU A 133 -7.69 4.92 -5.27
C GLU A 133 -8.18 6.36 -4.97
N PRO A 134 -7.23 7.30 -4.69
CA PRO A 134 -5.78 7.12 -4.53
C PRO A 134 -5.44 6.20 -3.36
N ASN A 135 -4.30 5.48 -3.48
CA ASN A 135 -3.86 4.50 -2.49
C ASN A 135 -3.29 5.09 -1.19
N ALA A 136 -3.07 6.39 -1.16
CA ALA A 136 -2.52 7.09 -0.01
C ALA A 136 -3.41 8.26 0.41
N THR A 137 -3.74 8.30 1.71
CA THR A 137 -4.45 9.41 2.34
C THR A 137 -3.59 10.03 3.42
N SER A 138 -3.57 11.37 3.50
CA SER A 138 -2.82 12.11 4.52
C SER A 138 -3.73 12.58 5.64
N LEU A 139 -3.34 12.29 6.88
CA LEU A 139 -3.89 12.87 8.10
C LEU A 139 -2.85 13.81 8.71
N THR A 140 -3.29 14.78 9.47
CA THR A 140 -2.42 15.78 10.08
C THR A 140 -2.80 16.00 11.53
N ILE A 141 -1.81 16.02 12.42
CA ILE A 141 -1.98 16.51 13.79
C ILE A 141 -1.24 17.83 13.95
N LYS A 142 -1.82 18.72 14.74
CA LYS A 142 -1.27 20.04 15.07
C LYS A 142 -1.22 20.23 16.58
N SER A 143 -0.28 21.02 17.06
CA SER A 143 -0.19 21.43 18.45
C SER A 143 0.70 22.66 18.62
N LEU A 144 0.47 23.45 19.67
CA LEU A 144 1.40 24.45 20.15
C LEU A 144 2.08 23.94 21.42
N VAL A 145 3.33 23.52 21.30
CA VAL A 145 4.11 22.99 22.43
C VAL A 145 4.75 24.12 23.23
N ILE A 146 4.35 24.24 24.49
CA ILE A 146 4.89 25.23 25.42
C ILE A 146 6.00 24.59 26.25
N VAL A 147 7.14 25.25 26.32
CA VAL A 147 8.24 24.84 27.18
C VAL A 147 8.04 25.47 28.56
N PRO A 148 7.90 24.68 29.65
CA PRO A 148 7.77 25.23 30.99
C PRO A 148 9.05 25.99 31.40
N GLU A 149 8.91 27.16 32.03
CA GLU A 149 10.04 27.98 32.49
C GLU A 149 10.98 27.26 33.41
N SER A 150 10.49 26.29 34.19
CA SER A 150 11.30 25.46 35.05
C SER A 150 12.43 24.67 34.37
N LYS A 151 12.32 24.43 33.06
CA LYS A 151 13.39 23.79 32.27
C LYS A 151 14.53 24.76 31.90
N TYR A 152 14.33 26.07 32.05
CA TYR A 152 15.36 27.09 31.79
C TYR A 152 16.03 27.64 33.05
N SER A 153 15.52 27.32 34.23
CA SER A 153 16.19 27.68 35.48
C SER A 153 17.40 26.78 35.73
N ASN A 154 18.51 27.05 35.06
CA ASN A 154 19.81 26.64 35.53
C ASN A 154 20.07 27.44 36.84
N PRO A 155 20.33 26.80 37.97
CA PRO A 155 20.88 27.52 39.09
C PRO A 155 22.25 28.05 38.68
N VAL A 156 22.33 29.35 38.50
CA VAL A 156 23.61 30.04 38.40
C VAL A 156 24.33 29.77 39.71
N LYS A 157 25.41 29.01 39.63
CA LYS A 157 26.34 28.75 40.74
C LYS A 157 27.37 29.86 40.78
#